data_d2c6f777b4b8e97014a62cf492c265f7
#
_entry.id   d2c6f777b4b8e97014a62cf492c265f7
#
_cell.length_a   1.000
_cell.length_b   1.000
_cell.length_c   1.000
_cell.angle_alpha   90.00
_cell.angle_beta   90.00
_cell.angle_gamma   90.00
#
_symmetry.space_group_name_H-M   'P 1'
#
loop_
_entity.id
_entity.type
_entity.pdbx_description
1 polymer ?
#
loop_
_entity_poly.entity_id
_entity_poly.type
_entity_poly.pdbx_seq_one_letter_code
_entity_poly.pdbx_strand_id
1 'polypeptide(L)'
;MLSRQPSRILLIMSKPVGLRAAVTAAVVATTAAVSFAFPAPVSAAPASGGVRYVALGDSRAAGPSLDRTAQTNGCGRSNLGYPTLVAQGVGAASFLNLSCTGARTEHVTNTPQPTSMGVVLPQIERMPSDATLVTLSIGGNDINWPTLVSQCYATAPGGDAGCRNDPAVSDRALSALAGLGPKVWSTLAAIRMKAPAARIVLVGHGGIFGDRGCWPNLPISNADAVWAKGFFAMMNGVLATAAATSGTEFVDVTAGAEGHDACAAPGQRWFEGREAGPSSSPLHPNAAGMAHMASRVLGVVR
;
A
#
# COMPACT_ATOMS: atom_id res chain seq x y z
N MET A 1 -58.36 12.43 -40.69
CA MET A 1 -58.44 13.83 -41.12
C MET A 1 -57.10 14.42 -40.75
N LEU A 2 -56.20 14.52 -41.74
CA LEU A 2 -55.80 15.68 -42.49
C LEU A 2 -55.18 16.77 -41.57
N SER A 3 -53.97 17.27 -41.73
CA SER A 3 -53.33 17.60 -43.02
C SER A 3 -51.80 17.86 -42.78
N ARG A 4 -51.07 17.46 -43.73
CA ARG A 4 -49.76 17.89 -44.27
C ARG A 4 -49.68 19.42 -44.44
N GLN A 5 -48.56 20.13 -44.35
CA GLN A 5 -47.41 20.30 -45.25
C GLN A 5 -46.94 21.79 -45.18
N PRO A 6 -45.96 22.26 -45.99
CA PRO A 6 -44.54 21.94 -46.07
C PRO A 6 -43.64 23.17 -46.14
N SER A 7 -42.33 22.88 -46.19
CA SER A 7 -41.18 23.57 -46.78
C SER A 7 -41.32 24.99 -47.36
N ARG A 8 -40.34 25.87 -47.05
CA ARG A 8 -39.76 26.76 -48.07
C ARG A 8 -38.26 26.94 -47.90
N ILE A 9 -37.55 26.43 -48.89
CA ILE A 9 -36.18 26.78 -49.26
C ILE A 9 -36.18 28.19 -49.78
N LEU A 10 -35.24 29.04 -49.40
CA LEU A 10 -34.92 30.27 -50.11
C LEU A 10 -33.41 30.31 -50.37
N LEU A 11 -33.06 29.96 -51.60
CA LEU A 11 -31.80 30.27 -52.23
C LEU A 11 -31.75 31.79 -52.54
N ILE A 12 -30.69 32.47 -52.16
CA ILE A 12 -30.32 33.73 -52.82
C ILE A 12 -28.83 33.62 -53.20
N MET A 13 -28.64 33.79 -54.53
CA MET A 13 -27.36 33.73 -55.20
C MET A 13 -26.63 35.08 -55.18
N SER A 14 -25.35 34.98 -55.03
CA SER A 14 -24.25 35.68 -55.68
C SER A 14 -24.16 37.21 -55.76
N LYS A 15 -22.98 37.77 -55.44
CA LYS A 15 -22.08 38.47 -56.37
C LYS A 15 -20.67 38.63 -55.76
N PRO A 16 -19.60 38.58 -56.55
CA PRO A 16 -18.23 38.73 -56.12
C PRO A 16 -17.76 40.18 -56.29
N VAL A 17 -16.99 40.70 -55.31
CA VAL A 17 -16.21 41.93 -55.48
C VAL A 17 -14.91 41.86 -54.65
N GLY A 18 -13.82 42.08 -55.37
CA GLY A 18 -12.70 42.85 -54.83
C GLY A 18 -11.55 42.15 -54.19
N LEU A 19 -10.59 41.76 -55.00
CA LEU A 19 -9.20 41.50 -54.68
C LEU A 19 -8.58 42.69 -53.92
N ARG A 20 -8.28 42.53 -52.60
CA ARG A 20 -7.37 43.44 -51.90
C ARG A 20 -6.24 42.61 -51.27
N ALA A 21 -5.03 42.90 -51.70
CA ALA A 21 -3.80 42.35 -51.20
C ALA A 21 -3.69 42.66 -49.71
N ALA A 22 -3.66 41.63 -48.90
CA ALA A 22 -3.31 41.72 -47.49
C ALA A 22 -1.85 41.29 -47.30
N VAL A 23 -1.05 42.25 -46.87
CA VAL A 23 0.34 42.03 -46.43
C VAL A 23 0.32 41.16 -45.21
N THR A 24 0.81 39.92 -45.32
CA THR A 24 1.01 39.00 -44.19
C THR A 24 2.29 39.40 -43.48
N ALA A 25 2.15 40.07 -42.34
CA ALA A 25 3.24 40.19 -41.37
C ALA A 25 3.40 38.84 -40.65
N ALA A 26 4.46 38.12 -40.93
CA ALA A 26 4.83 36.92 -40.23
C ALA A 26 5.34 37.29 -38.80
N VAL A 27 4.50 37.08 -37.79
CA VAL A 27 4.92 37.14 -36.40
C VAL A 27 5.62 35.80 -36.08
N VAL A 28 6.93 35.80 -36.03
CA VAL A 28 7.74 34.69 -35.54
C VAL A 28 7.60 34.70 -34.02
N ALA A 29 6.72 33.86 -33.48
CA ALA A 29 6.64 33.59 -32.04
C ALA A 29 7.77 32.63 -31.66
N THR A 30 8.84 33.14 -31.09
CA THR A 30 9.89 32.33 -30.43
C THR A 30 9.34 31.84 -29.10
N THR A 31 8.83 30.63 -29.10
CA THR A 31 8.52 29.91 -27.84
C THR A 31 9.83 29.44 -27.18
N ALA A 32 10.30 30.19 -26.19
CA ALA A 32 11.36 29.73 -25.32
C ALA A 32 10.80 28.55 -24.49
N ALA A 33 11.19 27.32 -24.83
CA ALA A 33 10.92 26.15 -24.01
C ALA A 33 11.77 26.25 -22.76
N VAL A 34 11.15 26.63 -21.64
CA VAL A 34 11.77 26.53 -20.31
C VAL A 34 11.79 25.06 -19.93
N SER A 35 12.93 24.40 -20.16
CA SER A 35 13.17 23.05 -19.68
C SER A 35 13.36 23.10 -18.16
N PHE A 36 12.34 22.71 -17.39
CA PHE A 36 12.52 22.42 -15.98
C PHE A 36 13.31 21.11 -15.86
N ALA A 37 14.61 21.21 -15.67
CA ALA A 37 15.42 20.07 -15.29
C ALA A 37 15.06 19.71 -13.84
N PHE A 38 14.28 18.64 -13.67
CA PHE A 38 14.13 18.01 -12.36
C PHE A 38 15.49 17.45 -11.96
N PRO A 39 16.01 17.78 -10.76
CA PRO A 39 17.23 17.16 -10.29
C PRO A 39 17.01 15.63 -10.24
N ALA A 40 17.88 14.89 -10.89
CA ALA A 40 17.89 13.44 -10.80
C ALA A 40 17.98 13.03 -9.31
N PRO A 41 17.30 11.95 -8.90
CA PRO A 41 17.43 11.47 -7.53
C PRO A 41 18.90 11.19 -7.26
N VAL A 42 19.48 11.95 -6.32
CA VAL A 42 20.85 11.72 -5.86
C VAL A 42 20.82 10.37 -5.15
N SER A 43 21.36 9.34 -5.81
CA SER A 43 21.65 8.07 -5.15
C SER A 43 22.64 8.38 -4.04
N ALA A 44 22.20 8.39 -2.79
CA ALA A 44 23.07 8.62 -1.66
C ALA A 44 24.15 7.52 -1.66
N ALA A 45 25.42 7.91 -1.78
CA ALA A 45 26.53 6.98 -1.62
C ALA A 45 26.39 6.27 -0.26
N PRO A 46 26.70 4.98 -0.14
CA PRO A 46 26.63 4.27 1.13
C PRO A 46 27.52 5.01 2.15
N ALA A 47 26.89 5.46 3.24
CA ALA A 47 27.62 6.10 4.32
C ALA A 47 28.69 5.12 4.84
N SER A 48 29.91 5.59 5.07
CA SER A 48 31.09 4.83 5.51
C SER A 48 30.96 4.11 6.87
N GLY A 49 29.76 3.98 7.42
CA GLY A 49 29.45 3.42 8.76
C GLY A 49 28.51 2.19 8.75
N GLY A 50 28.30 1.53 7.62
CA GLY A 50 27.38 0.39 7.51
C GLY A 50 25.89 0.80 7.52
N VAL A 51 24.99 -0.18 7.30
CA VAL A 51 23.55 0.04 7.24
C VAL A 51 22.97 0.23 8.65
N ARG A 52 22.39 1.39 8.92
CA ARG A 52 21.59 1.67 10.12
C ARG A 52 20.12 1.57 9.76
N TYR A 53 19.54 0.41 10.08
CA TYR A 53 18.20 0.05 9.63
C TYR A 53 17.15 0.29 10.71
N VAL A 54 16.04 0.95 10.32
CA VAL A 54 14.85 1.14 11.16
C VAL A 54 13.64 0.58 10.45
N ALA A 55 12.87 -0.27 11.14
CA ALA A 55 11.58 -0.75 10.69
C ALA A 55 10.46 -0.03 11.42
N LEU A 56 9.54 0.53 10.64
CA LEU A 56 8.33 1.20 11.10
C LEU A 56 7.10 0.46 10.57
N GLY A 57 5.95 0.70 11.18
CA GLY A 57 4.69 0.22 10.67
C GLY A 57 3.81 -0.47 11.70
N ASP A 58 2.93 -1.33 11.18
CA ASP A 58 1.89 -2.03 11.92
C ASP A 58 2.27 -3.49 12.21
N SER A 59 1.25 -4.34 12.42
CA SER A 59 1.41 -5.76 12.71
C SER A 59 2.14 -6.55 11.63
N ARG A 60 2.09 -6.12 10.36
CA ARG A 60 2.81 -6.79 9.28
C ARG A 60 4.33 -6.65 9.42
N ALA A 61 4.79 -5.54 10.01
CA ALA A 61 6.20 -5.36 10.36
C ALA A 61 6.51 -5.91 11.76
N ALA A 62 5.58 -5.81 12.71
CA ALA A 62 5.78 -6.33 14.07
C ALA A 62 5.87 -7.86 14.10
N GLY A 63 5.04 -8.58 13.35
CA GLY A 63 5.01 -10.04 13.33
C GLY A 63 4.42 -10.64 14.62
N PRO A 64 3.19 -10.27 15.02
CA PRO A 64 2.61 -10.73 16.29
C PRO A 64 2.45 -12.25 16.28
N SER A 65 2.66 -12.85 17.45
CA SER A 65 2.53 -14.30 17.72
C SER A 65 3.53 -15.21 16.99
N LEU A 66 4.48 -14.68 16.20
CA LEU A 66 5.47 -15.51 15.51
C LEU A 66 6.45 -16.20 16.48
N ASP A 67 6.77 -15.53 17.58
CA ASP A 67 7.59 -16.07 18.65
C ASP A 67 7.12 -15.58 20.03
N ARG A 68 7.77 -16.09 21.09
CA ARG A 68 7.41 -15.72 22.47
C ARG A 68 7.75 -14.27 22.80
N THR A 69 8.72 -13.66 22.13
CA THR A 69 9.11 -12.26 22.39
C THR A 69 8.03 -11.30 21.97
N ALA A 70 7.24 -11.63 20.93
CA ALA A 70 6.09 -10.85 20.51
C ALA A 70 5.01 -10.71 21.60
N GLN A 71 4.91 -11.66 22.50
CA GLN A 71 3.92 -11.67 23.58
C GLN A 71 4.34 -10.84 24.79
N THR A 72 5.62 -10.49 24.90
CA THR A 72 6.20 -9.81 26.07
C THR A 72 6.42 -8.31 25.86
N ASN A 73 6.06 -7.77 24.69
CA ASN A 73 6.07 -6.35 24.40
C ASN A 73 4.69 -5.91 23.92
N GLY A 74 4.24 -4.75 24.35
CA GLY A 74 2.88 -4.26 24.06
C GLY A 74 2.59 -4.05 22.57
N CYS A 75 3.61 -4.08 21.71
CA CYS A 75 3.50 -3.89 20.26
C CYS A 75 3.48 -5.20 19.46
N GLY A 76 3.66 -6.36 20.11
CA GLY A 76 3.68 -7.64 19.39
C GLY A 76 4.88 -7.82 18.45
N ARG A 77 6.02 -7.15 18.71
CA ARG A 77 7.22 -7.28 17.88
C ARG A 77 7.90 -8.63 18.11
N SER A 78 8.14 -9.34 17.02
CA SER A 78 8.80 -10.64 16.96
C SER A 78 10.21 -10.51 16.38
N ASN A 79 11.11 -11.39 16.83
CA ASN A 79 12.42 -11.56 16.21
C ASN A 79 12.36 -12.39 14.91
N LEU A 80 11.20 -12.95 14.56
CA LEU A 80 10.95 -13.70 13.33
C LEU A 80 10.21 -12.87 12.26
N GLY A 81 9.93 -11.59 12.52
CA GLY A 81 9.33 -10.68 11.56
C GLY A 81 10.24 -10.37 10.37
N TYR A 82 9.67 -9.99 9.22
CA TYR A 82 10.46 -9.66 8.03
C TYR A 82 11.54 -8.61 8.29
N PRO A 83 11.35 -7.61 9.20
CA PRO A 83 12.40 -6.63 9.46
C PRO A 83 13.69 -7.24 10.00
N THR A 84 13.58 -8.23 10.89
CA THR A 84 14.75 -8.93 11.41
C THR A 84 15.51 -9.67 10.31
N LEU A 85 14.78 -10.33 9.42
CA LEU A 85 15.38 -11.04 8.27
C LEU A 85 16.03 -10.07 7.28
N VAL A 86 15.42 -8.89 7.07
CA VAL A 86 16.03 -7.82 6.25
C VAL A 86 17.31 -7.31 6.91
N ALA A 87 17.30 -7.03 8.23
CA ALA A 87 18.47 -6.57 8.97
C ALA A 87 19.66 -7.55 8.82
N GLN A 88 19.39 -8.85 8.96
CA GLN A 88 20.38 -9.90 8.74
C GLN A 88 20.86 -9.93 7.28
N GLY A 89 19.93 -9.85 6.34
CA GLY A 89 20.21 -9.92 4.91
C GLY A 89 21.03 -8.77 4.35
N VAL A 90 20.93 -7.56 4.93
CA VAL A 90 21.76 -6.39 4.56
C VAL A 90 23.01 -6.25 5.41
N GLY A 91 23.23 -7.14 6.39
CA GLY A 91 24.34 -7.02 7.33
C GLY A 91 24.27 -5.69 8.12
N ALA A 92 23.09 -5.36 8.68
CA ALA A 92 22.87 -4.10 9.35
C ALA A 92 23.82 -3.90 10.53
N ALA A 93 24.55 -2.78 10.55
CA ALA A 93 25.42 -2.38 11.67
C ALA A 93 24.60 -2.02 12.91
N SER A 94 23.39 -1.51 12.72
CA SER A 94 22.38 -1.37 13.79
C SER A 94 20.99 -1.62 13.23
N PHE A 95 20.12 -2.17 14.09
CA PHE A 95 18.73 -2.47 13.75
C PHE A 95 17.79 -2.06 14.88
N LEU A 96 16.74 -1.32 14.52
CA LEU A 96 15.70 -0.90 15.46
C LEU A 96 14.34 -1.16 14.86
N ASN A 97 13.56 -2.06 15.47
CA ASN A 97 12.17 -2.30 15.10
C ASN A 97 11.25 -1.45 15.99
N LEU A 98 10.61 -0.44 15.42
CA LEU A 98 9.67 0.48 16.09
C LEU A 98 8.22 0.19 15.73
N SER A 99 7.95 -0.78 14.86
CA SER A 99 6.60 -1.15 14.46
C SER A 99 5.72 -1.55 15.65
N CYS A 100 4.41 -1.42 15.53
CA CYS A 100 3.49 -1.75 16.60
C CYS A 100 2.16 -2.28 16.02
N THR A 101 1.73 -3.44 16.47
CA THR A 101 0.46 -4.06 16.07
C THR A 101 -0.70 -3.06 16.24
N GLY A 102 -1.56 -2.94 15.23
CA GLY A 102 -2.67 -1.99 15.22
C GLY A 102 -2.30 -0.55 14.87
N ALA A 103 -1.01 -0.25 14.60
CA ALA A 103 -0.60 1.11 14.25
C ALA A 103 -1.31 1.61 12.98
N ARG A 104 -1.68 2.88 13.00
CA ARG A 104 -2.13 3.68 11.87
C ARG A 104 -1.05 4.69 11.50
N THR A 105 -1.21 5.37 10.39
CA THR A 105 -0.28 6.42 9.95
C THR A 105 -0.01 7.47 11.03
N GLU A 106 -1.03 7.89 11.78
CA GLU A 106 -0.90 8.84 12.89
C GLU A 106 0.01 8.32 14.02
N HIS A 107 0.00 6.99 14.31
CA HIS A 107 0.86 6.39 15.32
C HIS A 107 2.33 6.31 14.89
N VAL A 108 2.57 6.40 13.60
CA VAL A 108 3.94 6.55 13.10
C VAL A 108 4.43 7.98 13.31
N THR A 109 3.57 8.99 13.10
CA THR A 109 3.99 10.40 12.96
C THR A 109 3.84 11.25 14.22
N ASN A 110 2.66 11.26 14.86
CA ASN A 110 2.35 12.31 15.85
C ASN A 110 1.41 11.89 17.00
N THR A 111 0.79 10.70 16.93
CA THR A 111 -0.17 10.26 17.94
C THR A 111 0.38 9.09 18.72
N PRO A 112 0.48 9.18 20.06
CA PRO A 112 0.84 8.04 20.90
C PRO A 112 -0.16 6.89 20.72
N GLN A 113 0.34 5.65 20.71
CA GLN A 113 -0.48 4.47 20.53
C GLN A 113 -0.73 3.75 21.86
N PRO A 114 -2.00 3.56 22.28
CA PRO A 114 -2.33 2.66 23.38
C PRO A 114 -2.01 1.20 23.03
N THR A 115 -1.43 0.48 23.98
CA THR A 115 -1.15 -0.95 23.86
C THR A 115 -1.61 -1.66 25.13
N SER A 116 -1.59 -2.99 25.15
CA SER A 116 -1.89 -3.79 26.35
C SER A 116 -0.92 -3.56 27.52
N MET A 117 0.24 -2.95 27.25
CA MET A 117 1.29 -2.71 28.24
C MET A 117 1.56 -1.21 28.46
N GLY A 118 0.60 -0.35 28.14
CA GLY A 118 0.71 1.09 28.29
C GLY A 118 0.73 1.82 26.93
N VAL A 119 1.11 3.08 26.97
CA VAL A 119 1.14 3.97 25.79
C VAL A 119 2.55 4.01 25.23
N VAL A 120 2.68 3.84 23.92
CA VAL A 120 3.97 4.02 23.21
C VAL A 120 3.95 5.33 22.43
N LEU A 121 5.10 6.01 22.40
CA LEU A 121 5.28 7.25 21.64
C LEU A 121 5.20 7.01 20.14
N PRO A 122 4.91 8.04 19.33
CA PRO A 122 4.98 7.95 17.87
C PRO A 122 6.30 7.35 17.41
N GLN A 123 6.23 6.50 16.39
CA GLN A 123 7.40 5.70 16.01
C GLN A 123 8.59 6.57 15.57
N ILE A 124 8.33 7.68 14.83
CA ILE A 124 9.38 8.57 14.36
C ILE A 124 10.07 9.36 15.48
N GLU A 125 9.45 9.55 16.64
CA GLU A 125 10.11 10.23 17.77
C GLU A 125 11.31 9.41 18.27
N ARG A 126 11.21 8.08 18.22
CA ARG A 126 12.24 7.14 18.61
C ARG A 126 13.22 6.79 17.48
N MET A 127 12.91 7.21 16.24
CA MET A 127 13.73 6.92 15.08
C MET A 127 15.00 7.79 15.09
N PRO A 128 16.22 7.21 14.99
CA PRO A 128 17.44 7.98 14.82
C PRO A 128 17.44 8.77 13.50
N SER A 129 17.91 10.00 13.55
CA SER A 129 18.00 10.88 12.36
C SER A 129 19.09 10.44 11.36
N ASP A 130 20.02 9.62 11.81
CA ASP A 130 21.12 9.07 11.00
C ASP A 130 20.81 7.68 10.42
N ALA A 131 19.55 7.22 10.50
CA ALA A 131 19.11 6.00 9.82
C ALA A 131 19.45 6.07 8.32
N THR A 132 19.97 4.97 7.76
CA THR A 132 20.34 4.89 6.34
C THR A 132 19.38 4.03 5.53
N LEU A 133 18.63 3.17 6.20
CA LEU A 133 17.55 2.36 5.61
C LEU A 133 16.32 2.42 6.53
N VAL A 134 15.15 2.69 5.95
CA VAL A 134 13.86 2.65 6.65
C VAL A 134 12.90 1.82 5.84
N THR A 135 12.22 0.84 6.46
CA THR A 135 11.05 0.19 5.86
C THR A 135 9.79 0.62 6.61
N LEU A 136 8.70 0.79 5.89
CA LEU A 136 7.38 1.12 6.43
C LEU A 136 6.34 0.16 5.87
N SER A 137 5.59 -0.56 6.72
CA SER A 137 4.40 -1.32 6.33
C SER A 137 3.20 -0.77 7.11
N ILE A 138 2.31 -0.01 6.45
CA ILE A 138 1.27 0.76 7.12
C ILE A 138 0.04 0.96 6.21
N GLY A 139 -1.08 1.34 6.79
CA GLY A 139 -2.28 1.76 6.08
C GLY A 139 -3.46 0.79 6.19
N GLY A 140 -3.22 -0.47 6.48
CA GLY A 140 -4.30 -1.45 6.63
C GLY A 140 -5.26 -1.10 7.78
N ASN A 141 -4.73 -0.63 8.90
CA ASN A 141 -5.55 -0.20 10.04
C ASN A 141 -6.21 1.16 9.81
N ASP A 142 -5.64 2.02 8.98
CA ASP A 142 -6.25 3.32 8.61
C ASP A 142 -7.58 3.15 7.90
N ILE A 143 -7.69 2.13 7.06
CA ILE A 143 -8.89 1.80 6.30
C ILE A 143 -9.76 0.74 6.97
N ASN A 144 -9.33 0.20 8.11
CA ASN A 144 -10.04 -0.86 8.83
C ASN A 144 -10.50 -2.01 7.90
N TRP A 145 -9.57 -2.49 7.05
CA TRP A 145 -9.86 -3.48 6.03
C TRP A 145 -10.52 -4.77 6.56
N PRO A 146 -10.23 -5.27 7.80
CA PRO A 146 -10.88 -6.47 8.29
C PRO A 146 -12.39 -6.30 8.42
N THR A 147 -12.87 -5.15 8.91
CA THR A 147 -14.30 -4.84 9.00
C THR A 147 -14.93 -4.72 7.61
N LEU A 148 -14.23 -4.14 6.65
CA LEU A 148 -14.71 -4.01 5.29
C LEU A 148 -14.87 -5.39 4.62
N VAL A 149 -13.86 -6.24 4.70
CA VAL A 149 -13.89 -7.58 4.08
C VAL A 149 -14.80 -8.54 4.84
N SER A 150 -15.06 -8.33 6.14
CA SER A 150 -16.00 -9.17 6.89
C SER A 150 -17.42 -9.15 6.34
N GLN A 151 -17.80 -8.13 5.57
CA GLN A 151 -19.08 -8.08 4.84
C GLN A 151 -19.18 -9.19 3.77
N CYS A 152 -18.06 -9.76 3.37
CA CYS A 152 -17.97 -10.84 2.38
C CYS A 152 -18.04 -12.24 3.03
N TYR A 153 -18.08 -12.33 4.38
CA TYR A 153 -18.07 -13.62 5.05
C TYR A 153 -19.44 -14.30 4.99
N ALA A 154 -19.45 -15.52 4.43
CA ALA A 154 -20.60 -16.39 4.46
C ALA A 154 -20.84 -16.93 5.88
N THR A 155 -22.09 -17.26 6.18
CA THR A 155 -22.52 -17.79 7.49
C THR A 155 -22.55 -19.34 7.51
N ALA A 156 -22.38 -20.00 6.35
CA ALA A 156 -22.38 -21.45 6.22
C ALA A 156 -21.42 -21.89 5.10
N PRO A 157 -20.96 -23.18 5.13
CA PRO A 157 -20.16 -23.74 4.04
C PRO A 157 -20.83 -23.59 2.69
N GLY A 158 -20.07 -23.16 1.68
CA GLY A 158 -20.58 -22.93 0.32
C GLY A 158 -21.48 -21.71 0.13
N GLY A 159 -21.69 -20.92 1.19
CA GLY A 159 -22.47 -19.69 1.12
C GLY A 159 -21.74 -18.60 0.31
N ASP A 160 -22.53 -17.67 -0.21
CA ASP A 160 -22.06 -16.48 -0.94
C ASP A 160 -22.71 -15.23 -0.31
N ALA A 161 -21.92 -14.38 0.34
CA ALA A 161 -22.42 -13.13 0.89
C ALA A 161 -22.71 -12.09 -0.20
N GLY A 162 -22.10 -12.24 -1.37
CA GLY A 162 -22.33 -11.37 -2.53
C GLY A 162 -21.83 -9.95 -2.34
N CYS A 163 -20.87 -9.71 -1.44
CA CYS A 163 -20.37 -8.37 -1.10
C CYS A 163 -19.83 -7.62 -2.32
N ARG A 164 -19.29 -8.33 -3.30
CA ARG A 164 -18.82 -7.77 -4.59
C ARG A 164 -19.90 -7.03 -5.37
N ASN A 165 -21.18 -7.37 -5.12
CA ASN A 165 -22.34 -6.78 -5.80
C ASN A 165 -23.04 -5.72 -4.94
N ASP A 166 -22.59 -5.48 -3.71
CA ASP A 166 -23.15 -4.46 -2.83
C ASP A 166 -22.48 -3.09 -3.08
N PRO A 167 -23.23 -2.12 -3.65
CA PRO A 167 -22.69 -0.79 -3.90
C PRO A 167 -22.17 -0.12 -2.63
N ALA A 168 -22.82 -0.35 -1.48
CA ALA A 168 -22.39 0.27 -0.22
C ALA A 168 -21.05 -0.31 0.28
N VAL A 169 -20.74 -1.57 -0.01
CA VAL A 169 -19.41 -2.15 0.27
C VAL A 169 -18.37 -1.53 -0.65
N SER A 170 -18.68 -1.42 -1.94
CA SER A 170 -17.77 -0.83 -2.94
C SER A 170 -17.49 0.64 -2.65
N ASP A 171 -18.52 1.43 -2.32
CA ASP A 171 -18.38 2.85 -1.99
C ASP A 171 -17.52 3.06 -0.74
N ARG A 172 -17.72 2.24 0.30
CA ARG A 172 -16.86 2.27 1.50
C ARG A 172 -15.42 1.92 1.18
N ALA A 173 -15.19 0.90 0.34
CA ALA A 173 -13.85 0.50 -0.08
C ALA A 173 -13.14 1.62 -0.84
N LEU A 174 -13.79 2.21 -1.82
CA LEU A 174 -13.23 3.30 -2.63
C LEU A 174 -12.97 4.56 -1.78
N SER A 175 -13.90 4.93 -0.90
CA SER A 175 -13.73 6.08 0.01
C SER A 175 -12.56 5.86 0.97
N ALA A 176 -12.40 4.65 1.51
CA ALA A 176 -11.28 4.30 2.38
C ALA A 176 -9.93 4.41 1.65
N LEU A 177 -9.86 3.90 0.42
CA LEU A 177 -8.65 3.99 -0.41
C LEU A 177 -8.33 5.43 -0.82
N ALA A 178 -9.34 6.23 -1.17
CA ALA A 178 -9.14 7.65 -1.50
C ALA A 178 -8.53 8.44 -0.33
N GLY A 179 -8.96 8.15 0.91
CA GLY A 179 -8.42 8.78 2.11
C GLY A 179 -7.03 8.27 2.52
N LEU A 180 -6.60 7.10 2.04
CA LEU A 180 -5.35 6.48 2.44
C LEU A 180 -4.12 7.15 1.83
N GLY A 181 -4.17 7.47 0.53
CA GLY A 181 -3.02 8.01 -0.21
C GLY A 181 -2.38 9.24 0.45
N PRO A 182 -3.14 10.31 0.74
CA PRO A 182 -2.60 11.49 1.44
C PRO A 182 -2.00 11.19 2.81
N LYS A 183 -2.58 10.29 3.59
CA LYS A 183 -2.06 9.89 4.90
C LYS A 183 -0.70 9.21 4.79
N VAL A 184 -0.58 8.25 3.87
CA VAL A 184 0.68 7.54 3.64
C VAL A 184 1.74 8.49 3.09
N TRP A 185 1.38 9.35 2.13
CA TRP A 185 2.31 10.36 1.59
C TRP A 185 2.86 11.27 2.70
N SER A 186 1.98 11.79 3.57
CA SER A 186 2.38 12.64 4.71
C SER A 186 3.29 11.89 5.68
N THR A 187 3.05 10.60 5.90
CA THR A 187 3.88 9.74 6.75
C THR A 187 5.28 9.57 6.15
N LEU A 188 5.37 9.30 4.84
CA LEU A 188 6.66 9.18 4.13
C LEU A 188 7.44 10.50 4.16
N ALA A 189 6.76 11.63 3.99
CA ALA A 189 7.37 12.95 4.10
C ALA A 189 7.93 13.21 5.51
N ALA A 190 7.19 12.84 6.55
CA ALA A 190 7.66 12.97 7.94
C ALA A 190 8.90 12.09 8.22
N ILE A 191 8.93 10.86 7.70
CA ILE A 191 10.10 9.98 7.80
C ILE A 191 11.29 10.59 7.07
N ARG A 192 11.10 11.15 5.87
CA ARG A 192 12.15 11.82 5.09
C ARG A 192 12.70 13.04 5.83
N MET A 193 11.84 13.84 6.46
CA MET A 193 12.30 14.98 7.29
C MET A 193 13.11 14.52 8.49
N LYS A 194 12.75 13.42 9.14
CA LYS A 194 13.45 12.88 10.31
C LYS A 194 14.81 12.27 9.95
N ALA A 195 14.90 11.55 8.82
CA ALA A 195 16.12 10.88 8.35
C ALA A 195 16.33 11.22 6.86
N PRO A 196 16.84 12.41 6.52
CA PRO A 196 16.90 12.90 5.14
C PRO A 196 17.82 12.08 4.23
N ALA A 197 18.81 11.40 4.78
CA ALA A 197 19.73 10.54 4.03
C ALA A 197 19.25 9.09 3.91
N ALA A 198 18.13 8.71 4.54
CA ALA A 198 17.66 7.33 4.52
C ALA A 198 17.12 6.93 3.15
N ARG A 199 17.44 5.73 2.73
CA ARG A 199 16.67 4.99 1.72
C ARG A 199 15.38 4.54 2.39
N ILE A 200 14.22 4.90 1.83
CA ILE A 200 12.90 4.58 2.41
C ILE A 200 12.19 3.62 1.46
N VAL A 201 11.70 2.51 2.01
CA VAL A 201 10.97 1.47 1.28
C VAL A 201 9.60 1.29 1.91
N LEU A 202 8.54 1.58 1.17
CA LEU A 202 7.17 1.28 1.54
C LEU A 202 6.84 -0.16 1.13
N VAL A 203 6.41 -0.97 2.11
CA VAL A 203 6.11 -2.40 1.93
C VAL A 203 4.59 -2.58 1.83
N GLY A 204 4.14 -3.17 0.74
CA GLY A 204 2.73 -3.35 0.39
C GLY A 204 1.97 -4.33 1.28
N HIS A 205 0.70 -4.45 0.99
CA HIS A 205 -0.26 -5.33 1.66
C HIS A 205 -0.74 -6.45 0.74
N GLY A 206 -1.58 -7.37 1.28
CA GLY A 206 -2.20 -8.47 0.53
C GLY A 206 -1.61 -9.84 0.84
N GLY A 207 -1.89 -10.80 -0.04
CA GLY A 207 -1.45 -12.19 0.07
C GLY A 207 -2.44 -13.12 0.79
N ILE A 208 -3.38 -12.59 1.57
CA ILE A 208 -4.36 -13.38 2.34
C ILE A 208 -5.40 -14.01 1.41
N PHE A 209 -5.90 -13.23 0.44
CA PHE A 209 -6.97 -13.63 -0.47
C PHE A 209 -6.39 -14.05 -1.81
N GLY A 210 -6.70 -15.30 -2.20
CA GLY A 210 -6.48 -15.85 -3.53
C GLY A 210 -7.76 -15.81 -4.37
N ASP A 211 -7.89 -16.79 -5.28
CA ASP A 211 -9.03 -16.87 -6.19
C ASP A 211 -10.19 -17.70 -5.61
N ARG A 212 -10.07 -18.17 -4.38
CA ARG A 212 -11.07 -19.02 -3.72
C ARG A 212 -11.15 -18.74 -2.22
N GLY A 213 -12.34 -19.00 -1.66
CA GLY A 213 -12.54 -19.16 -0.24
C GLY A 213 -12.28 -20.58 0.24
N CYS A 214 -12.19 -20.77 1.56
CA CYS A 214 -12.01 -22.07 2.19
C CYS A 214 -12.63 -22.07 3.60
N TRP A 215 -13.81 -22.66 3.71
CA TRP A 215 -14.49 -22.79 5.00
C TRP A 215 -13.74 -23.78 5.92
N PRO A 216 -13.68 -23.52 7.24
CA PRO A 216 -14.08 -22.30 7.96
C PRO A 216 -12.97 -21.22 8.01
N ASN A 217 -11.75 -21.52 7.55
CA ASN A 217 -10.55 -20.71 7.70
C ASN A 217 -10.68 -19.34 6.97
N LEU A 218 -11.24 -19.35 5.77
CA LEU A 218 -11.58 -18.13 5.04
C LEU A 218 -13.01 -18.28 4.47
N PRO A 219 -14.05 -17.93 5.26
CA PRO A 219 -15.45 -18.20 4.94
C PRO A 219 -16.00 -17.19 3.93
N ILE A 220 -15.46 -17.17 2.74
CA ILE A 220 -15.80 -16.26 1.65
C ILE A 220 -16.09 -17.09 0.39
N SER A 221 -17.03 -16.67 -0.45
CA SER A 221 -17.22 -17.31 -1.75
C SER A 221 -16.02 -17.08 -2.66
N ASN A 222 -15.81 -17.93 -3.67
CA ASN A 222 -14.73 -17.73 -4.63
C ASN A 222 -14.82 -16.36 -5.32
N ALA A 223 -16.04 -15.96 -5.69
CA ALA A 223 -16.25 -14.68 -6.37
C ALA A 223 -15.97 -13.48 -5.47
N ASP A 224 -16.35 -13.54 -4.19
CA ASP A 224 -16.02 -12.50 -3.22
C ASP A 224 -14.54 -12.52 -2.82
N ALA A 225 -13.87 -13.69 -2.87
CA ALA A 225 -12.43 -13.79 -2.66
C ALA A 225 -11.64 -13.05 -3.75
N VAL A 226 -12.06 -13.21 -5.01
CA VAL A 226 -11.48 -12.46 -6.15
C VAL A 226 -11.69 -10.95 -5.97
N TRP A 227 -12.87 -10.52 -5.50
CA TRP A 227 -13.12 -9.11 -5.18
C TRP A 227 -12.20 -8.60 -4.07
N ALA A 228 -12.05 -9.36 -2.97
CA ALA A 228 -11.15 -8.99 -1.87
C ALA A 228 -9.68 -8.92 -2.32
N LYS A 229 -9.23 -9.86 -3.15
CA LYS A 229 -7.91 -9.81 -3.79
C LYS A 229 -7.73 -8.54 -4.62
N GLY A 230 -8.73 -8.19 -5.43
CA GLY A 230 -8.77 -6.95 -6.22
C GLY A 230 -8.71 -5.68 -5.36
N PHE A 231 -9.41 -5.68 -4.22
CA PHE A 231 -9.34 -4.58 -3.25
C PHE A 231 -7.91 -4.35 -2.74
N PHE A 232 -7.16 -5.41 -2.38
CA PHE A 232 -5.77 -5.28 -1.97
C PHE A 232 -4.85 -4.86 -3.11
N ALA A 233 -5.13 -5.28 -4.35
CA ALA A 233 -4.40 -4.78 -5.51
C ALA A 233 -4.60 -3.26 -5.71
N MET A 234 -5.84 -2.76 -5.56
CA MET A 234 -6.11 -1.32 -5.57
C MET A 234 -5.42 -0.59 -4.41
N MET A 235 -5.43 -1.15 -3.20
CA MET A 235 -4.68 -0.60 -2.07
C MET A 235 -3.19 -0.47 -2.39
N ASN A 236 -2.57 -1.52 -2.94
CA ASN A 236 -1.17 -1.48 -3.36
C ASN A 236 -0.92 -0.43 -4.44
N GLY A 237 -1.86 -0.21 -5.36
CA GLY A 237 -1.80 0.89 -6.33
C GLY A 237 -1.75 2.28 -5.67
N VAL A 238 -2.57 2.49 -4.63
CA VAL A 238 -2.56 3.73 -3.84
C VAL A 238 -1.23 3.90 -3.10
N LEU A 239 -0.72 2.84 -2.47
CA LEU A 239 0.57 2.84 -1.77
C LEU A 239 1.73 3.11 -2.73
N ALA A 240 1.76 2.45 -3.88
CA ALA A 240 2.77 2.65 -4.91
C ALA A 240 2.77 4.08 -5.45
N THR A 241 1.59 4.68 -5.64
CA THR A 241 1.45 6.08 -6.05
C THR A 241 1.99 7.03 -4.98
N ALA A 242 1.65 6.80 -3.70
CA ALA A 242 2.16 7.61 -2.59
C ALA A 242 3.70 7.49 -2.48
N ALA A 243 4.25 6.31 -2.67
CA ALA A 243 5.69 6.09 -2.69
C ALA A 243 6.37 6.84 -3.85
N ALA A 244 5.88 6.67 -5.07
CA ALA A 244 6.44 7.31 -6.26
C ALA A 244 6.44 8.85 -6.15
N THR A 245 5.32 9.43 -5.68
CA THR A 245 5.17 10.89 -5.53
C THR A 245 5.97 11.48 -4.36
N SER A 246 6.43 10.65 -3.42
CA SER A 246 7.31 11.06 -2.30
C SER A 246 8.79 10.72 -2.53
N GLY A 247 9.16 10.21 -3.70
CA GLY A 247 10.53 9.76 -3.97
C GLY A 247 10.95 8.58 -3.09
N THR A 248 10.02 7.68 -2.79
CA THR A 248 10.19 6.49 -1.97
C THR A 248 9.99 5.24 -2.83
N GLU A 249 10.69 4.16 -2.52
CA GLU A 249 10.52 2.88 -3.20
C GLU A 249 9.31 2.12 -2.68
N PHE A 250 8.65 1.37 -3.56
CA PHE A 250 7.53 0.49 -3.20
C PHE A 250 7.88 -0.97 -3.47
N VAL A 251 7.54 -1.84 -2.54
CA VAL A 251 7.72 -3.30 -2.66
C VAL A 251 6.35 -3.97 -2.60
N ASP A 252 5.94 -4.58 -3.71
CA ASP A 252 4.75 -5.43 -3.74
C ASP A 252 5.07 -6.82 -3.18
N VAL A 253 4.46 -7.16 -2.06
CA VAL A 253 4.63 -8.45 -1.39
C VAL A 253 3.68 -9.52 -1.93
N THR A 254 2.77 -9.18 -2.84
CA THR A 254 1.88 -10.16 -3.48
C THR A 254 2.55 -10.82 -4.68
N ALA A 255 3.52 -10.17 -5.29
CA ALA A 255 4.26 -10.73 -6.41
C ALA A 255 5.10 -11.95 -5.97
N GLY A 256 4.85 -13.10 -6.56
CA GLY A 256 5.45 -14.38 -6.22
C GLY A 256 4.82 -15.07 -5.00
N ALA A 257 3.66 -14.60 -4.54
CA ALA A 257 2.89 -15.23 -3.47
C ALA A 257 1.66 -16.02 -3.97
N GLU A 258 1.55 -16.20 -5.27
CA GLU A 258 0.47 -16.94 -5.90
C GLU A 258 0.46 -18.39 -5.41
N GLY A 259 -0.71 -18.89 -4.99
CA GLY A 259 -0.88 -20.23 -4.44
C GLY A 259 -0.42 -20.40 -2.98
N HIS A 260 -0.01 -19.32 -2.32
CA HIS A 260 0.40 -19.30 -0.90
C HIS A 260 -0.56 -18.50 0.00
N ASP A 261 -1.78 -18.23 -0.49
CA ASP A 261 -2.82 -17.53 0.24
C ASP A 261 -3.38 -18.34 1.43
N ALA A 262 -4.36 -17.77 2.14
CA ALA A 262 -4.95 -18.37 3.34
C ALA A 262 -5.66 -19.71 3.07
N CYS A 263 -5.99 -20.03 1.82
CA CYS A 263 -6.62 -21.28 1.39
C CYS A 263 -5.63 -22.29 0.80
N ALA A 264 -4.35 -21.99 0.79
CA ALA A 264 -3.31 -22.95 0.46
C ALA A 264 -3.24 -24.07 1.51
N ALA A 265 -2.70 -25.23 1.12
CA ALA A 265 -2.53 -26.34 2.04
C ALA A 265 -1.62 -25.95 3.23
N PRO A 266 -1.84 -26.54 4.41
CA PRO A 266 -0.90 -26.38 5.52
C PRO A 266 0.55 -26.69 5.07
N GLY A 267 1.51 -25.82 5.42
CA GLY A 267 2.90 -25.92 4.96
C GLY A 267 3.21 -25.23 3.62
N GLN A 268 2.20 -24.96 2.79
CA GLN A 268 2.33 -24.11 1.60
C GLN A 268 1.84 -22.68 1.83
N ARG A 269 1.02 -22.50 2.86
CA ARG A 269 0.42 -21.22 3.21
C ARG A 269 1.47 -20.27 3.77
N TRP A 270 1.47 -19.04 3.26
CA TRP A 270 2.32 -17.94 3.75
C TRP A 270 1.51 -16.91 4.54
N PHE A 271 0.20 -16.87 4.33
CA PHE A 271 -0.72 -15.96 5.00
C PHE A 271 -1.83 -16.77 5.66
N GLU A 272 -2.12 -16.46 6.92
CA GLU A 272 -3.16 -17.13 7.67
C GLU A 272 -4.55 -16.58 7.32
N GLY A 273 -5.55 -17.43 7.48
CA GLY A 273 -6.94 -17.03 7.45
C GLY A 273 -7.42 -16.57 8.83
N ARG A 274 -8.69 -16.80 9.13
CA ARG A 274 -9.27 -16.49 10.45
C ARG A 274 -8.79 -17.43 11.55
N GLU A 275 -8.43 -18.64 11.17
CA GLU A 275 -7.84 -19.63 12.05
C GLU A 275 -6.33 -19.63 11.82
N ALA A 276 -5.58 -19.29 12.85
CA ALA A 276 -4.14 -19.26 12.82
C ALA A 276 -3.57 -20.31 13.78
N GLY A 277 -2.40 -20.82 13.45
CA GLY A 277 -1.65 -21.71 14.34
C GLY A 277 -1.08 -20.94 15.55
N PRO A 278 -0.52 -21.67 16.52
CA PRO A 278 -0.02 -21.09 17.78
C PRO A 278 1.15 -20.11 17.59
N SER A 279 1.82 -20.17 16.43
CA SER A 279 2.97 -19.32 16.08
C SER A 279 2.62 -18.38 14.94
N SER A 280 1.38 -17.93 14.84
CA SER A 280 0.93 -16.94 13.85
C SER A 280 -0.31 -16.21 14.37
N SER A 281 -0.66 -15.11 13.73
CA SER A 281 -1.89 -14.35 14.02
C SER A 281 -2.90 -14.50 12.90
N PRO A 282 -4.22 -14.52 13.21
CA PRO A 282 -5.25 -14.51 12.18
C PRO A 282 -5.07 -13.36 11.20
N LEU A 283 -5.25 -13.65 9.91
CA LEU A 283 -5.17 -12.68 8.82
C LEU A 283 -3.81 -11.98 8.70
N HIS A 284 -2.73 -12.65 9.10
CA HIS A 284 -1.36 -12.15 9.04
C HIS A 284 -0.42 -13.10 8.30
N PRO A 285 0.74 -12.61 7.85
CA PRO A 285 1.80 -13.49 7.38
C PRO A 285 2.30 -14.39 8.51
N ASN A 286 2.50 -15.68 8.23
CA ASN A 286 3.23 -16.59 9.10
C ASN A 286 4.75 -16.48 8.84
N ALA A 287 5.56 -17.34 9.44
CA ALA A 287 7.02 -17.29 9.30
C ALA A 287 7.47 -17.38 7.82
N ALA A 288 6.83 -18.24 7.00
CA ALA A 288 7.14 -18.35 5.59
C ALA A 288 6.74 -17.08 4.81
N GLY A 289 5.59 -16.49 5.14
CA GLY A 289 5.16 -15.21 4.59
C GLY A 289 6.11 -14.06 4.97
N MET A 290 6.61 -14.04 6.20
CA MET A 290 7.62 -13.06 6.62
C MET A 290 8.94 -13.25 5.87
N ALA A 291 9.38 -14.48 5.62
CA ALA A 291 10.56 -14.77 4.82
C ALA A 291 10.37 -14.29 3.37
N HIS A 292 9.19 -14.53 2.79
CA HIS A 292 8.85 -14.00 1.47
C HIS A 292 8.90 -12.46 1.44
N MET A 293 8.23 -11.79 2.39
CA MET A 293 8.26 -10.32 2.49
C MET A 293 9.70 -9.79 2.60
N ALA A 294 10.53 -10.43 3.42
CA ALA A 294 11.94 -10.06 3.55
C ALA A 294 12.70 -10.23 2.21
N SER A 295 12.47 -11.33 1.51
CA SER A 295 13.08 -11.58 0.19
C SER A 295 12.71 -10.49 -0.81
N ARG A 296 11.43 -10.07 -0.83
CA ARG A 296 10.96 -8.97 -1.69
C ARG A 296 11.67 -7.65 -1.37
N VAL A 297 11.78 -7.31 -0.08
CA VAL A 297 12.50 -6.10 0.36
C VAL A 297 13.98 -6.19 0.00
N LEU A 298 14.64 -7.33 0.28
CA LEU A 298 16.05 -7.55 -0.03
C LEU A 298 16.35 -7.46 -1.53
N GLY A 299 15.41 -7.86 -2.38
CA GLY A 299 15.52 -7.72 -3.84
C GLY A 299 15.59 -6.27 -4.32
N VAL A 300 15.18 -5.33 -3.49
CA VAL A 300 15.23 -3.89 -3.77
C VAL A 300 16.45 -3.24 -3.11
N VAL A 301 16.73 -3.55 -1.84
CA VAL A 301 17.72 -2.80 -1.03
C VAL A 301 19.17 -3.27 -1.14
N ARG A 302 19.42 -4.39 -1.80
CA ARG A 302 20.77 -4.92 -2.08
C ARG A 302 21.40 -4.35 -3.34
#